data_960b34fab36414811b2da07f82b69b79
#
_entry.id   960b34fab36414811b2da07f82b69b79
#
_cell.length_a   1.000
_cell.length_b   1.000
_cell.length_c   1.000
_cell.angle_alpha   90.00
_cell.angle_beta   90.00
_cell.angle_gamma   90.00
#
_symmetry.space_group_name_H-M   'P 1'
#
loop_
_entity.id
_entity.type
_entity.pdbx_description
1 polymer ?
#
loop_
_entity_poly.entity_id
_entity_poly.type
_entity_poly.pdbx_seq_one_letter_code
_entity_poly.pdbx_strand_id
1 'polypeptide(L)'
;MKKWVVSVLLALLVLAGVGAVFLKGTKTEQVLSTKSLHVVVEMPRLVTLAYEKDEEREVENTEERTITYSVHRFGKRIGTYELTERTLGNGSQFLFERLMNDSRLGVDLKTSYHFNGSDDVMATDWNYRKVKHPHHDTFGTDPTVNPYGRLEIRDNAFQEAVVGYSFTSKELVKKYDVGESRLRELGSEVQDVELLTDGFARGLKAGRSGIGESWMLLSDSPLFESHEEENEWIDFSLENQFSQLNWLTKDGPYTKLPFSIDPATKMGYGRVIGRMEDDVALEWYGKSESKFFETMVLNSRVNLLNYIAEFGGTRWPTEYTSAWLNNAYGIKAPYVDTRYNEYVAFFLDETEKQFDEEVDKSQKYVPVYADYLLSRIDQGETIEAGDGFLIVDYFDEDPETKRPHASLNHELGGLKILLTAYRETDDAKYLDAAKSVMAGIEGFGASEGGWIRDNGDLWYQARPDGTFSGDDYPQLTLVDLVETQSLLEEMELGRNAYFDKLIDAKVGYLKDQGEELIEKVTKHLKQG
;
A
#
# COMPACT_ATOMS: atom_id res chain seq x y z
N MET A 1 64.49 -19.32 17.46
CA MET A 1 63.07 -19.45 17.16
C MET A 1 62.20 -18.36 17.79
N LYS A 2 62.28 -18.00 19.08
CA LYS A 2 61.44 -16.99 19.73
C LYS A 2 61.53 -15.57 19.11
N LYS A 3 62.71 -15.08 18.69
CA LYS A 3 62.86 -13.75 18.07
C LYS A 3 62.22 -13.62 16.72
N TRP A 4 62.20 -14.69 15.90
CA TRP A 4 61.58 -14.69 14.57
C TRP A 4 60.05 -14.65 14.64
N VAL A 5 59.45 -15.37 15.60
CA VAL A 5 57.99 -15.40 15.82
C VAL A 5 57.50 -14.01 16.28
N VAL A 6 58.24 -13.33 17.14
CA VAL A 6 57.91 -11.97 17.61
C VAL A 6 57.99 -10.95 16.44
N SER A 7 59.01 -11.08 15.57
CA SER A 7 59.13 -10.16 14.41
C SER A 7 58.06 -10.37 13.36
N VAL A 8 57.61 -11.62 13.14
CA VAL A 8 56.49 -11.93 12.24
C VAL A 8 55.16 -11.45 12.83
N LEU A 9 54.93 -11.61 14.12
CA LEU A 9 53.74 -11.07 14.81
C LEU A 9 53.71 -9.55 14.80
N LEU A 10 54.85 -8.85 15.00
CA LEU A 10 54.91 -7.40 14.88
C LEU A 10 54.68 -6.95 13.45
N ALA A 11 55.24 -7.61 12.45
CA ALA A 11 54.99 -7.31 11.05
C ALA A 11 53.50 -7.50 10.65
N LEU A 12 52.87 -8.59 11.16
CA LEU A 12 51.45 -8.82 10.97
C LEU A 12 50.58 -7.78 11.69
N LEU A 13 50.95 -7.33 12.89
CA LEU A 13 50.27 -6.25 13.62
C LEU A 13 50.46 -4.88 12.93
N VAL A 14 51.62 -4.58 12.40
CA VAL A 14 51.87 -3.36 11.63
C VAL A 14 51.13 -3.41 10.29
N LEU A 15 51.12 -4.53 9.59
CA LEU A 15 50.31 -4.71 8.39
C LEU A 15 48.79 -4.65 8.66
N ALA A 16 48.35 -5.21 9.77
CA ALA A 16 46.96 -5.07 10.22
C ALA A 16 46.62 -3.63 10.63
N GLY A 17 47.54 -2.94 11.32
CA GLY A 17 47.39 -1.53 11.68
C GLY A 17 47.39 -0.61 10.47
N VAL A 18 48.33 -0.80 9.54
CA VAL A 18 48.38 -0.05 8.25
C VAL A 18 47.14 -0.39 7.42
N GLY A 19 46.75 -1.67 7.34
CA GLY A 19 45.50 -2.08 6.70
C GLY A 19 44.26 -1.42 7.31
N ALA A 20 44.20 -1.36 8.64
CA ALA A 20 43.10 -0.71 9.34
C ALA A 20 43.05 0.82 9.12
N VAL A 21 44.20 1.49 8.98
CA VAL A 21 44.27 2.93 8.65
C VAL A 21 43.91 3.16 7.18
N PHE A 22 44.30 2.28 6.25
CA PHE A 22 43.89 2.34 4.85
C PHE A 22 42.40 1.99 4.62
N LEU A 23 41.77 1.26 5.54
CA LEU A 23 40.35 0.89 5.51
C LEU A 23 39.45 1.98 6.11
N LYS A 24 40.03 2.88 6.94
CA LYS A 24 39.30 4.02 7.51
C LYS A 24 39.33 5.20 6.52
N GLY A 25 38.14 5.62 6.10
CA GLY A 25 37.92 6.78 5.25
C GLY A 25 36.68 6.59 4.40
N THR A 26 36.09 7.67 3.99
CA THR A 26 34.92 7.73 3.14
C THR A 26 35.25 8.31 1.78
N LYS A 27 34.41 8.07 0.82
CA LYS A 27 34.39 8.71 -0.50
C LYS A 27 32.99 9.25 -0.72
N THR A 28 32.89 10.27 -1.55
CA THR A 28 31.62 10.87 -1.95
C THR A 28 31.41 10.70 -3.44
N GLU A 29 30.14 10.52 -3.84
CA GLU A 29 29.69 10.53 -5.22
C GLU A 29 28.43 11.41 -5.30
N GLN A 30 28.39 12.34 -6.25
CA GLN A 30 27.22 13.14 -6.52
C GLN A 30 26.33 12.35 -7.47
N VAL A 31 25.18 11.89 -6.98
CA VAL A 31 24.25 11.02 -7.71
C VAL A 31 23.12 11.76 -8.39
N LEU A 32 22.82 12.99 -7.93
CA LEU A 32 21.85 13.88 -8.55
C LEU A 32 22.36 15.32 -8.47
N SER A 33 22.14 16.09 -9.52
CA SER A 33 22.38 17.54 -9.53
C SER A 33 21.34 18.20 -10.41
N THR A 34 20.45 18.95 -9.79
CA THR A 34 19.47 19.80 -10.42
C THR A 34 19.72 21.27 -10.10
N LYS A 35 18.91 22.18 -10.62
CA LYS A 35 18.99 23.60 -10.28
C LYS A 35 18.72 23.88 -8.79
N SER A 36 17.84 23.07 -8.16
CA SER A 36 17.32 23.32 -6.80
C SER A 36 17.88 22.36 -5.74
N LEU A 37 18.37 21.19 -6.15
CA LEU A 37 18.81 20.14 -5.23
C LEU A 37 20.03 19.43 -5.78
N HIS A 38 21.00 19.10 -4.93
CA HIS A 38 21.99 18.10 -5.22
C HIS A 38 22.06 17.04 -4.13
N VAL A 39 22.28 15.80 -4.55
CA VAL A 39 22.32 14.62 -3.67
C VAL A 39 23.70 14.00 -3.75
N VAL A 40 24.32 13.84 -2.58
CA VAL A 40 25.68 13.30 -2.44
C VAL A 40 25.62 12.04 -1.57
N VAL A 41 26.15 10.95 -2.08
CA VAL A 41 26.29 9.69 -1.35
C VAL A 41 27.70 9.54 -0.84
N GLU A 42 27.84 9.46 0.48
CA GLU A 42 29.08 9.11 1.15
C GLU A 42 29.10 7.60 1.40
N MET A 43 30.20 6.95 1.07
CA MET A 43 30.40 5.52 1.17
C MET A 43 31.75 5.15 1.79
N PRO A 44 31.86 3.96 2.42
CA PRO A 44 33.16 3.46 2.88
C PRO A 44 34.18 3.43 1.73
N ARG A 45 35.45 3.75 2.00
CA ARG A 45 36.52 3.91 0.98
C ARG A 45 36.64 2.76 -0.02
N LEU A 46 36.27 1.56 0.37
CA LEU A 46 36.35 0.36 -0.45
C LEU A 46 35.08 0.07 -1.26
N VAL A 47 34.04 0.85 -1.02
CA VAL A 47 32.79 0.82 -1.79
C VAL A 47 32.85 1.93 -2.83
N THR A 48 32.32 1.66 -4.01
CA THR A 48 32.21 2.65 -5.10
C THR A 48 30.89 2.47 -5.80
N LEU A 49 30.31 3.56 -6.24
CA LEU A 49 29.19 3.60 -7.19
C LEU A 49 29.74 3.78 -8.60
N ALA A 50 29.16 3.09 -9.55
CA ALA A 50 29.43 3.28 -10.96
C ALA A 50 28.10 3.41 -11.69
N TYR A 51 27.91 4.53 -12.38
CA TYR A 51 26.71 4.77 -13.18
C TYR A 51 26.44 3.63 -14.16
N GLU A 52 25.19 3.17 -14.25
CA GLU A 52 24.77 2.12 -15.19
C GLU A 52 23.75 2.63 -16.20
N LYS A 53 22.66 3.26 -15.75
CA LYS A 53 21.58 3.72 -16.62
C LYS A 53 20.76 4.83 -15.98
N ASP A 54 20.00 5.50 -16.83
CA ASP A 54 19.03 6.53 -16.50
C ASP A 54 17.80 6.25 -17.36
N GLU A 55 16.66 5.99 -16.72
CA GLU A 55 15.43 5.56 -17.36
C GLU A 55 14.31 6.53 -17.00
N GLU A 56 13.60 7.01 -17.99
CA GLU A 56 12.42 7.87 -17.83
C GLU A 56 11.19 7.13 -18.31
N ARG A 57 10.09 7.34 -17.61
CA ARG A 57 8.75 6.87 -17.99
C ARG A 57 7.72 7.86 -17.56
N GLU A 58 6.56 7.81 -18.21
CA GLU A 58 5.38 8.60 -17.88
C GLU A 58 4.25 7.67 -17.47
N VAL A 59 3.52 8.05 -16.42
CA VAL A 59 2.33 7.35 -15.94
C VAL A 59 1.27 8.41 -15.67
N GLU A 60 0.24 8.49 -16.52
CA GLU A 60 -0.69 9.62 -16.54
C GLU A 60 0.09 10.97 -16.59
N ASN A 61 -0.25 11.93 -15.73
CA ASN A 61 0.44 13.22 -15.62
C ASN A 61 1.66 13.20 -14.69
N THR A 62 2.30 12.04 -14.54
CA THR A 62 3.45 11.85 -13.63
C THR A 62 4.67 11.40 -14.40
N GLU A 63 5.77 12.13 -14.25
CA GLU A 63 7.07 11.78 -14.79
C GLU A 63 7.89 11.01 -13.73
N GLU A 64 8.41 9.85 -14.09
CA GLU A 64 9.35 9.10 -13.25
C GLU A 64 10.69 8.95 -13.96
N ARG A 65 11.77 9.28 -13.24
CA ARG A 65 13.14 9.10 -13.67
C ARG A 65 13.90 8.27 -12.65
N THR A 66 14.50 7.16 -13.09
CA THR A 66 15.29 6.28 -12.22
C THR A 66 16.73 6.21 -12.69
N ILE A 67 17.65 6.69 -11.84
CA ILE A 67 19.08 6.62 -12.05
C ILE A 67 19.61 5.40 -11.28
N THR A 68 20.29 4.50 -11.99
CA THR A 68 20.84 3.25 -11.42
C THR A 68 22.36 3.27 -11.42
N TYR A 69 22.94 2.91 -10.30
CA TYR A 69 24.37 2.71 -10.11
C TYR A 69 24.63 1.26 -9.67
N SER A 70 25.68 0.64 -10.22
CA SER A 70 26.24 -0.58 -9.64
C SER A 70 27.09 -0.26 -8.43
N VAL A 71 26.89 -1.02 -7.37
CA VAL A 71 27.68 -0.92 -6.13
C VAL A 71 28.79 -1.94 -6.18
N HIS A 72 30.05 -1.48 -6.03
CA HIS A 72 31.23 -2.35 -6.03
C HIS A 72 31.97 -2.28 -4.70
N ARG A 73 32.55 -3.42 -4.29
CA ARG A 73 33.50 -3.52 -3.18
C ARG A 73 34.75 -4.24 -3.64
N PHE A 74 35.91 -3.61 -3.48
CA PHE A 74 37.20 -4.10 -4.04
C PHE A 74 37.10 -4.37 -5.55
N GLY A 75 36.36 -3.54 -6.30
CA GLY A 75 36.17 -3.69 -7.74
C GLY A 75 35.18 -4.79 -8.14
N LYS A 76 34.65 -5.57 -7.22
CA LYS A 76 33.62 -6.58 -7.50
C LYS A 76 32.22 -5.99 -7.26
N ARG A 77 31.30 -6.16 -8.23
CA ARG A 77 29.88 -5.82 -8.06
C ARG A 77 29.28 -6.59 -6.90
N ILE A 78 28.58 -5.89 -6.02
CA ILE A 78 27.94 -6.41 -4.82
C ILE A 78 26.46 -6.03 -4.72
N GLY A 79 25.93 -5.26 -5.67
CA GLY A 79 24.54 -4.83 -5.64
C GLY A 79 24.28 -3.64 -6.56
N THR A 80 23.17 -2.97 -6.32
CA THR A 80 22.72 -1.75 -7.01
C THR A 80 22.27 -0.68 -6.03
N TYR A 81 22.41 0.58 -6.43
CA TYR A 81 21.80 1.74 -5.80
C TYR A 81 20.93 2.44 -6.84
N GLU A 82 19.68 2.69 -6.51
CA GLU A 82 18.72 3.39 -7.35
C GLU A 82 18.25 4.67 -6.64
N LEU A 83 18.18 5.75 -7.42
CA LEU A 83 17.53 7.00 -7.04
C LEU A 83 16.39 7.25 -8.04
N THR A 84 15.14 7.26 -7.57
CA THR A 84 13.97 7.55 -8.40
C THR A 84 13.41 8.92 -8.04
N GLU A 85 13.29 9.79 -9.04
CA GLU A 85 12.55 11.05 -9.00
C GLU A 85 11.16 10.80 -9.59
N ARG A 86 10.10 11.15 -8.86
CA ARG A 86 8.71 11.10 -9.33
C ARG A 86 8.12 12.48 -9.22
N THR A 87 7.86 13.14 -10.34
CA THR A 87 7.22 14.46 -10.40
C THR A 87 5.75 14.28 -10.72
N LEU A 88 4.88 14.64 -9.77
CA LEU A 88 3.43 14.53 -9.89
C LEU A 88 2.83 15.71 -10.65
N GLY A 89 1.60 15.53 -11.18
CA GLY A 89 0.88 16.56 -11.92
C GLY A 89 0.66 17.87 -11.17
N ASN A 90 0.63 17.86 -9.83
CA ASN A 90 0.51 19.06 -8.99
C ASN A 90 1.87 19.75 -8.68
N GLY A 91 2.96 19.32 -9.33
CA GLY A 91 4.31 19.86 -9.17
C GLY A 91 5.09 19.35 -7.96
N SER A 92 4.47 18.56 -7.08
CA SER A 92 5.20 17.91 -5.97
C SER A 92 6.10 16.81 -6.50
N GLN A 93 7.23 16.57 -5.82
CA GLN A 93 8.22 15.59 -6.25
C GLN A 93 8.55 14.62 -5.12
N PHE A 94 8.48 13.32 -5.40
CA PHE A 94 9.07 12.30 -4.51
C PHE A 94 10.46 11.93 -4.96
N LEU A 95 11.33 11.69 -3.98
CA LEU A 95 12.61 11.02 -4.17
C LEU A 95 12.62 9.72 -3.37
N PHE A 96 12.87 8.62 -4.07
CA PHE A 96 13.00 7.30 -3.47
C PHE A 96 14.42 6.78 -3.67
N GLU A 97 15.03 6.29 -2.60
CA GLU A 97 16.30 5.59 -2.66
C GLU A 97 16.11 4.11 -2.38
N ARG A 98 16.83 3.28 -3.14
CA ARG A 98 16.88 1.83 -2.92
C ARG A 98 18.31 1.32 -3.07
N LEU A 99 18.85 0.73 -2.04
CA LEU A 99 20.14 0.03 -2.02
C LEU A 99 19.87 -1.47 -1.93
N MET A 100 20.15 -2.21 -2.98
CA MET A 100 20.10 -3.68 -2.99
C MET A 100 21.51 -4.24 -2.83
N ASN A 101 21.72 -5.12 -1.86
CA ASN A 101 23.01 -5.71 -1.56
C ASN A 101 22.96 -7.23 -1.73
N ASP A 102 23.64 -7.77 -2.73
CA ASP A 102 23.71 -9.20 -3.05
C ASP A 102 24.84 -9.91 -2.27
N SER A 103 25.65 -9.14 -1.53
CA SER A 103 26.84 -9.69 -0.86
C SER A 103 26.55 -10.21 0.55
N ARG A 104 27.51 -10.99 1.08
CA ARG A 104 27.43 -11.51 2.45
C ARG A 104 27.75 -10.47 3.53
N LEU A 105 28.30 -9.32 3.16
CA LEU A 105 28.67 -8.23 4.06
C LEU A 105 27.70 -7.07 3.83
N GLY A 106 27.21 -6.44 4.90
CA GLY A 106 26.38 -5.26 4.81
C GLY A 106 27.05 -4.10 4.08
N VAL A 107 26.24 -3.18 3.56
CA VAL A 107 26.65 -1.92 2.95
C VAL A 107 25.95 -0.80 3.70
N ASP A 108 26.73 0.17 4.16
CA ASP A 108 26.23 1.38 4.84
C ASP A 108 26.64 2.58 3.98
N LEU A 109 25.67 3.36 3.55
CA LEU A 109 25.83 4.62 2.86
C LEU A 109 25.28 5.73 3.74
N LYS A 110 25.76 6.96 3.51
CA LYS A 110 25.14 8.18 4.07
C LYS A 110 24.79 9.09 2.90
N THR A 111 23.52 9.42 2.75
CA THR A 111 23.06 10.33 1.69
C THR A 111 22.82 11.70 2.29
N SER A 112 23.37 12.72 1.67
CA SER A 112 23.18 14.14 2.00
C SER A 112 22.41 14.82 0.88
N TYR A 113 21.40 15.57 1.24
CA TYR A 113 20.54 16.36 0.37
C TYR A 113 20.79 17.82 0.66
N HIS A 114 21.23 18.57 -0.34
CA HIS A 114 21.56 19.99 -0.23
C HIS A 114 20.65 20.80 -1.12
N PHE A 115 19.89 21.73 -0.52
CA PHE A 115 18.99 22.64 -1.21
C PHE A 115 19.77 23.85 -1.72
N ASN A 116 19.98 23.94 -3.02
CA ASN A 116 20.83 24.97 -3.63
C ASN A 116 20.31 26.39 -3.36
N GLY A 117 21.15 27.21 -2.76
CA GLY A 117 20.82 28.60 -2.40
C GLY A 117 20.22 28.75 -1.00
N SER A 118 19.78 27.66 -0.37
CA SER A 118 19.32 27.71 1.03
C SER A 118 20.49 27.69 2.00
N ASP A 119 20.35 28.43 3.09
CA ASP A 119 21.24 28.40 4.25
C ASP A 119 20.45 28.32 5.58
N ASP A 120 19.13 28.09 5.47
CA ASP A 120 18.22 28.02 6.61
C ASP A 120 17.14 26.95 6.35
N VAL A 121 17.32 25.78 6.98
CA VAL A 121 16.38 24.67 6.96
C VAL A 121 15.89 24.39 8.37
N MET A 122 14.59 24.51 8.59
CA MET A 122 13.93 24.27 9.87
C MET A 122 13.09 23.00 9.83
N ALA A 123 13.00 22.27 10.95
CA ALA A 123 12.24 21.03 11.04
C ALA A 123 11.09 21.09 12.05
N THR A 124 9.96 20.51 11.66
CA THR A 124 8.85 20.14 12.55
C THR A 124 8.89 18.64 12.76
N ASP A 125 9.12 18.20 14.00
CA ASP A 125 9.21 16.77 14.35
C ASP A 125 7.81 16.15 14.46
N TRP A 126 7.50 15.17 13.61
CA TRP A 126 6.23 14.45 13.63
C TRP A 126 6.18 13.32 14.69
N ASN A 127 7.29 13.03 15.33
CA ASN A 127 7.38 12.06 16.44
C ASN A 127 7.57 12.75 17.80
N TYR A 128 7.00 13.97 17.97
CA TYR A 128 7.17 14.80 19.16
C TYR A 128 6.72 14.11 20.45
N ARG A 129 5.89 13.09 20.37
CA ARG A 129 5.49 12.22 21.48
C ARG A 129 5.56 10.75 21.08
N LYS A 130 5.92 9.90 22.05
CA LYS A 130 5.88 8.45 21.83
C LYS A 130 4.49 7.92 22.13
N VAL A 131 3.90 7.27 21.15
CA VAL A 131 2.66 6.51 21.31
C VAL A 131 3.00 5.04 21.44
N LYS A 132 2.42 4.38 22.45
CA LYS A 132 2.58 2.93 22.59
C LYS A 132 1.48 2.25 21.80
N HIS A 133 1.85 1.68 20.68
CA HIS A 133 0.92 0.90 19.87
C HIS A 133 0.49 -0.38 20.58
N PRO A 134 -0.80 -0.70 20.63
CA PRO A 134 -1.28 -1.93 21.24
C PRO A 134 -0.81 -3.16 20.44
N HIS A 135 -0.69 -4.27 21.13
CA HIS A 135 -0.48 -5.56 20.47
C HIS A 135 -1.79 -6.00 19.81
N HIS A 136 -1.73 -6.39 18.55
CA HIS A 136 -2.85 -6.99 17.83
C HIS A 136 -2.59 -8.50 17.66
N ASP A 137 -3.54 -9.35 18.03
CA ASP A 137 -3.35 -10.82 18.04
C ASP A 137 -2.99 -11.39 16.66
N THR A 138 -3.50 -10.78 15.59
CA THR A 138 -3.26 -11.19 14.20
C THR A 138 -1.96 -10.63 13.62
N PHE A 139 -1.63 -9.36 13.91
CA PHE A 139 -0.52 -8.63 13.29
C PHE A 139 0.69 -8.44 14.23
N GLY A 140 0.49 -8.60 15.53
CA GLY A 140 1.47 -8.18 16.53
C GLY A 140 1.48 -6.68 16.73
N THR A 141 2.63 -6.15 17.15
CA THR A 141 2.85 -4.70 17.25
C THR A 141 3.65 -4.24 16.04
N ASP A 142 3.21 -3.20 15.35
CA ASP A 142 4.00 -2.54 14.33
C ASP A 142 5.03 -1.61 15.02
N PRO A 143 6.34 -1.83 14.85
CA PRO A 143 7.36 -1.00 15.46
C PRO A 143 7.69 0.26 14.64
N THR A 144 7.15 0.41 13.44
CA THR A 144 7.43 1.58 12.59
C THR A 144 6.76 2.83 13.16
N VAL A 145 7.35 3.99 12.90
CA VAL A 145 6.84 5.27 13.37
C VAL A 145 6.58 6.22 12.20
N ASN A 146 5.90 7.33 12.47
CA ASN A 146 5.69 8.38 11.48
C ASN A 146 7.03 8.81 10.83
N PRO A 147 6.98 9.40 9.62
CA PRO A 147 8.14 10.08 9.02
C PRO A 147 8.84 10.98 10.03
N TYR A 148 10.14 11.29 9.81
CA TYR A 148 10.89 12.20 10.65
C TYR A 148 10.13 13.51 10.88
N GLY A 149 9.57 14.10 9.81
CA GLY A 149 8.77 15.29 9.90
C GLY A 149 8.87 16.17 8.66
N ARG A 150 8.37 17.39 8.77
CA ARG A 150 8.40 18.41 7.72
C ARG A 150 9.60 19.34 7.89
N LEU A 151 10.25 19.67 6.78
CA LEU A 151 11.28 20.70 6.68
C LEU A 151 10.69 21.92 5.99
N GLU A 152 10.97 23.11 6.51
CA GLU A 152 10.81 24.39 5.83
C GLU A 152 12.14 24.80 5.22
N ILE A 153 12.15 25.16 3.94
CA ILE A 153 13.35 25.43 3.16
C ILE A 153 13.26 26.87 2.64
N ARG A 154 14.18 27.74 3.07
CA ARG A 154 14.22 29.13 2.61
C ARG A 154 15.11 29.29 1.39
N ASP A 155 14.79 30.28 0.57
CA ASP A 155 15.59 30.70 -0.59
C ASP A 155 15.88 29.58 -1.61
N ASN A 156 14.94 28.62 -1.75
CA ASN A 156 15.00 27.54 -2.73
C ASN A 156 13.71 27.47 -3.55
N ALA A 157 13.71 26.75 -4.67
CA ALA A 157 12.51 26.47 -5.45
C ALA A 157 11.54 25.54 -4.70
N PHE A 158 12.05 24.60 -3.89
CA PHE A 158 11.25 23.86 -2.94
C PHE A 158 11.12 24.64 -1.64
N GLN A 159 9.90 24.80 -1.16
CA GLN A 159 9.62 25.51 0.08
C GLN A 159 9.52 24.57 1.28
N GLU A 160 9.05 23.33 1.02
CA GLU A 160 8.86 22.33 2.06
C GLU A 160 9.27 20.94 1.59
N ALA A 161 9.64 20.10 2.55
CA ALA A 161 9.87 18.68 2.34
C ALA A 161 9.31 17.86 3.51
N VAL A 162 8.77 16.66 3.21
CA VAL A 162 8.51 15.63 4.25
C VAL A 162 9.56 14.54 4.10
N VAL A 163 10.24 14.24 5.22
CA VAL A 163 11.37 13.31 5.24
C VAL A 163 10.98 12.01 5.94
N GLY A 164 10.98 10.90 5.20
CA GLY A 164 10.82 9.56 5.74
C GLY A 164 12.10 9.03 6.39
N TYR A 165 11.97 8.06 7.30
CA TYR A 165 13.09 7.29 7.80
C TYR A 165 13.60 6.27 6.77
N SER A 166 14.75 5.66 7.05
CA SER A 166 15.29 4.57 6.23
C SER A 166 14.91 3.22 6.82
N PHE A 167 14.65 2.24 5.95
CA PHE A 167 14.28 0.89 6.35
C PHE A 167 15.29 -0.12 5.83
N THR A 168 15.72 -1.04 6.67
CA THR A 168 16.47 -2.21 6.24
C THR A 168 15.55 -3.41 6.20
N SER A 169 15.62 -4.17 5.14
CA SER A 169 14.76 -5.35 4.97
C SER A 169 15.44 -6.46 4.22
N LYS A 170 14.72 -7.58 4.15
CA LYS A 170 15.10 -8.74 3.37
C LYS A 170 13.87 -9.25 2.63
N GLU A 171 14.01 -9.47 1.34
CA GLU A 171 12.95 -10.12 0.58
C GLU A 171 12.87 -11.60 0.96
N LEU A 172 11.65 -12.06 1.26
CA LEU A 172 11.31 -13.45 1.44
C LEU A 172 10.42 -13.91 0.29
N VAL A 173 10.85 -14.95 -0.41
CA VAL A 173 10.12 -15.51 -1.55
C VAL A 173 9.89 -17.00 -1.32
N LYS A 174 8.65 -17.44 -1.51
CA LYS A 174 8.30 -18.87 -1.57
C LYS A 174 7.67 -19.16 -2.93
N LYS A 175 8.30 -20.08 -3.68
CA LYS A 175 7.81 -20.49 -4.99
C LYS A 175 6.81 -21.63 -4.85
N TYR A 176 5.78 -21.59 -5.70
CA TYR A 176 4.79 -22.62 -5.91
C TYR A 176 4.78 -23.05 -7.39
N ASP A 177 3.97 -24.03 -7.73
CA ASP A 177 3.86 -24.48 -9.14
C ASP A 177 3.22 -23.42 -10.05
N VAL A 178 2.30 -22.60 -9.49
CA VAL A 178 1.52 -21.59 -10.24
C VAL A 178 1.92 -20.13 -9.94
N GLY A 179 2.96 -19.91 -9.14
CA GLY A 179 3.36 -18.55 -8.79
C GLY A 179 4.33 -18.47 -7.64
N GLU A 180 4.43 -17.32 -7.02
CA GLU A 180 5.29 -17.14 -5.86
C GLU A 180 4.69 -16.14 -4.86
N SER A 181 4.93 -16.39 -3.60
CA SER A 181 4.61 -15.47 -2.52
C SER A 181 5.81 -14.59 -2.22
N ARG A 182 5.62 -13.27 -2.22
CA ARG A 182 6.64 -12.26 -1.95
C ARG A 182 6.24 -11.39 -0.78
N LEU A 183 7.18 -11.14 0.11
CA LEU A 183 7.05 -10.18 1.19
C LEU A 183 8.42 -9.68 1.65
N ARG A 184 8.44 -8.65 2.50
CA ARG A 184 9.65 -8.14 3.13
C ARG A 184 9.68 -8.53 4.61
N GLU A 185 10.81 -8.98 5.10
CA GLU A 185 11.08 -9.06 6.54
C GLU A 185 11.80 -7.79 6.97
N LEU A 186 11.17 -7.02 7.86
CA LEU A 186 11.78 -5.81 8.42
C LEU A 186 12.97 -6.20 9.29
N GLY A 187 14.13 -5.64 8.96
CA GLY A 187 15.34 -5.73 9.76
C GLY A 187 15.40 -4.64 10.83
N SER A 188 15.28 -3.40 10.41
CA SER A 188 15.23 -2.23 11.30
C SER A 188 14.72 -1.00 10.55
N GLU A 189 14.07 -0.12 11.28
CA GLU A 189 13.92 1.29 10.93
C GLU A 189 15.14 2.05 11.44
N VAL A 190 15.72 2.91 10.62
CA VAL A 190 16.92 3.71 10.94
C VAL A 190 16.52 5.17 11.03
N GLN A 191 16.50 5.68 12.27
CA GLN A 191 16.00 7.02 12.60
C GLN A 191 17.14 8.05 12.72
N ASP A 192 18.19 7.96 11.88
CA ASP A 192 19.37 8.80 11.90
C ASP A 192 19.26 9.95 10.86
N VAL A 193 18.35 10.87 11.06
CA VAL A 193 18.26 12.11 10.27
C VAL A 193 19.06 13.20 10.96
N GLU A 194 20.03 13.79 10.24
CA GLU A 194 20.89 14.88 10.70
C GLU A 194 20.58 16.15 9.89
N LEU A 195 20.13 17.20 10.55
CA LEU A 195 19.91 18.49 9.90
C LEU A 195 21.24 19.16 9.57
N LEU A 196 21.33 19.72 8.38
CA LEU A 196 22.40 20.58 7.89
C LEU A 196 21.85 22.00 7.73
N THR A 197 22.73 22.99 7.59
CA THR A 197 22.32 24.39 7.37
C THR A 197 21.57 24.56 6.04
N ASP A 198 21.94 23.78 5.04
CA ASP A 198 21.41 23.83 3.67
C ASP A 198 20.63 22.58 3.28
N GLY A 199 20.26 21.72 4.26
CA GLY A 199 19.57 20.50 3.95
C GLY A 199 19.55 19.48 5.09
N PHE A 200 19.72 18.19 4.76
CA PHE A 200 19.82 17.12 5.76
C PHE A 200 20.62 15.93 5.23
N ALA A 201 21.01 15.05 6.14
CA ALA A 201 21.64 13.78 5.80
C ALA A 201 20.98 12.63 6.56
N ARG A 202 21.00 11.42 5.97
CA ARG A 202 20.52 10.20 6.62
C ARG A 202 21.34 8.99 6.20
N GLY A 203 21.34 7.96 7.04
CA GLY A 203 21.95 6.66 6.71
C GLY A 203 21.04 5.82 5.82
N LEU A 204 21.64 5.12 4.84
CA LEU A 204 20.97 4.12 4.03
C LEU A 204 21.76 2.81 4.13
N LYS A 205 21.16 1.80 4.76
CA LYS A 205 21.84 0.55 5.11
C LYS A 205 21.18 -0.64 4.46
N ALA A 206 21.97 -1.53 3.87
CA ALA A 206 21.51 -2.83 3.40
C ALA A 206 22.31 -3.94 4.07
N GLY A 207 21.63 -4.83 4.78
CA GLY A 207 22.24 -5.99 5.44
C GLY A 207 22.75 -7.02 4.42
N ARG A 208 23.13 -8.20 4.90
CA ARG A 208 23.51 -9.32 4.05
C ARG A 208 22.34 -9.73 3.15
N SER A 209 22.54 -9.74 1.83
CA SER A 209 21.50 -10.04 0.85
C SER A 209 20.19 -9.30 1.18
N GLY A 210 20.33 -8.01 1.53
CA GLY A 210 19.26 -7.18 2.04
C GLY A 210 19.05 -5.93 1.21
N ILE A 211 18.04 -5.17 1.59
CA ILE A 211 17.59 -3.96 0.92
C ILE A 211 17.54 -2.84 1.94
N GLY A 212 18.04 -1.66 1.54
CA GLY A 212 17.87 -0.40 2.25
C GLY A 212 16.99 0.51 1.42
N GLU A 213 15.98 1.15 2.01
CA GLU A 213 15.07 2.04 1.30
C GLU A 213 14.78 3.29 2.12
N SER A 214 14.55 4.40 1.45
CA SER A 214 14.12 5.66 2.06
C SER A 214 13.38 6.52 1.05
N TRP A 215 12.64 7.52 1.55
CA TRP A 215 11.88 8.43 0.72
C TRP A 215 11.86 9.85 1.29
N MET A 216 11.58 10.82 0.44
CA MET A 216 11.16 12.16 0.81
C MET A 216 10.19 12.73 -0.23
N LEU A 217 9.32 13.63 0.22
CA LEU A 217 8.45 14.46 -0.59
C LEU A 217 9.03 15.88 -0.62
N LEU A 218 9.01 16.54 -1.78
CA LEU A 218 9.39 17.94 -1.99
C LEU A 218 8.20 18.70 -2.54
N SER A 219 7.99 19.92 -2.06
CA SER A 219 6.94 20.81 -2.54
C SER A 219 7.46 22.22 -2.79
N ASP A 220 6.99 22.84 -3.87
CA ASP A 220 7.27 24.24 -4.22
C ASP A 220 6.36 25.26 -3.50
N SER A 221 5.43 24.77 -2.70
CA SER A 221 4.45 25.55 -1.95
C SER A 221 4.13 24.86 -0.62
N PRO A 222 3.47 25.54 0.35
CA PRO A 222 3.07 24.93 1.60
C PRO A 222 2.24 23.66 1.40
N LEU A 223 2.55 22.61 2.16
CA LEU A 223 1.87 21.32 2.12
C LEU A 223 0.55 21.34 2.90
N PHE A 224 0.47 22.10 3.97
CA PHE A 224 -0.72 22.25 4.82
C PHE A 224 -1.22 23.69 4.78
N GLU A 225 -2.53 23.89 4.88
CA GLU A 225 -3.15 25.20 4.93
C GLU A 225 -2.79 25.98 6.21
N SER A 226 -2.49 25.26 7.29
CA SER A 226 -2.10 25.84 8.58
C SER A 226 -1.30 24.86 9.45
N HIS A 227 -0.59 25.41 10.44
CA HIS A 227 0.05 24.60 11.50
C HIS A 227 -0.97 23.83 12.36
N GLU A 228 -2.22 24.31 12.49
CA GLU A 228 -3.26 23.63 13.23
C GLU A 228 -3.66 22.34 12.51
N GLU A 229 -3.88 22.41 11.21
CA GLU A 229 -4.17 21.24 10.37
C GLU A 229 -3.00 20.23 10.39
N GLU A 230 -1.75 20.70 10.25
CA GLU A 230 -0.59 19.82 10.36
C GLU A 230 -0.57 19.08 11.71
N ASN A 231 -0.83 19.78 12.81
CA ASN A 231 -0.87 19.18 14.15
C ASN A 231 -2.02 18.16 14.30
N GLU A 232 -3.20 18.46 13.77
CA GLU A 232 -4.34 17.52 13.77
C GLU A 232 -3.99 16.25 12.98
N TRP A 233 -3.37 16.39 11.81
CA TRP A 233 -2.88 15.26 11.03
C TRP A 233 -1.83 14.43 11.78
N ILE A 234 -0.84 15.08 12.41
CA ILE A 234 0.19 14.39 13.20
C ILE A 234 -0.45 13.59 14.34
N ASP A 235 -1.38 14.21 15.09
CA ASP A 235 -2.07 13.55 16.18
C ASP A 235 -2.91 12.37 15.69
N PHE A 236 -3.67 12.54 14.60
CA PHE A 236 -4.41 11.47 13.96
C PHE A 236 -3.51 10.30 13.55
N SER A 237 -2.40 10.59 12.87
CA SER A 237 -1.49 9.55 12.36
C SER A 237 -0.79 8.79 13.50
N LEU A 238 -0.47 9.48 14.61
CA LEU A 238 0.11 8.86 15.80
C LEU A 238 -0.90 7.97 16.55
N GLU A 239 -2.16 8.40 16.66
CA GLU A 239 -3.20 7.69 17.41
C GLU A 239 -3.76 6.49 16.64
N ASN A 240 -3.94 6.63 15.34
CA ASN A 240 -4.55 5.60 14.49
C ASN A 240 -3.54 4.65 13.84
N GLN A 241 -2.25 4.76 14.16
CA GLN A 241 -1.19 3.94 13.54
C GLN A 241 -1.24 4.00 12.01
N PHE A 242 -1.39 5.21 11.46
CA PHE A 242 -1.42 5.40 10.01
C PHE A 242 -0.05 5.06 9.42
N SER A 243 0.11 3.79 9.00
CA SER A 243 1.39 3.22 8.62
C SER A 243 1.70 3.30 7.11
N GLN A 244 0.77 3.81 6.28
CA GLN A 244 0.98 3.92 4.84
C GLN A 244 2.12 4.88 4.47
N LEU A 245 2.42 5.88 5.32
CA LEU A 245 3.54 6.80 5.14
C LEU A 245 4.86 6.33 5.73
N ASN A 246 4.84 5.38 6.66
CA ASN A 246 6.04 5.01 7.40
C ASN A 246 7.10 4.43 6.46
N TRP A 247 6.79 3.34 5.81
CA TRP A 247 7.67 2.67 4.87
C TRP A 247 7.13 2.80 3.43
N LEU A 248 7.21 4.01 2.90
CA LEU A 248 6.84 4.29 1.53
C LEU A 248 8.02 4.00 0.60
N THR A 249 7.74 3.42 -0.56
CA THR A 249 8.72 3.13 -1.61
C THR A 249 8.20 3.57 -2.98
N LYS A 250 9.05 3.53 -3.99
CA LYS A 250 8.63 3.82 -5.38
C LYS A 250 7.56 2.85 -5.92
N ASP A 251 7.42 1.69 -5.29
CA ASP A 251 6.48 0.63 -5.70
C ASP A 251 5.23 0.59 -4.79
N GLY A 252 5.10 1.55 -3.87
CA GLY A 252 4.01 1.67 -2.92
C GLY A 252 4.43 1.49 -1.46
N PRO A 253 3.48 1.59 -0.52
CA PRO A 253 3.72 1.41 0.89
C PRO A 253 3.90 -0.07 1.26
N TYR A 254 4.86 -0.34 2.15
CA TYR A 254 4.97 -1.63 2.83
C TYR A 254 4.32 -1.54 4.20
N THR A 255 3.24 -2.29 4.41
CA THR A 255 2.49 -2.31 5.67
C THR A 255 2.61 -3.66 6.35
N LYS A 256 2.38 -3.67 7.68
CA LYS A 256 2.50 -4.86 8.51
C LYS A 256 1.54 -5.96 8.07
N LEU A 257 2.07 -7.16 7.84
CA LEU A 257 1.29 -8.34 7.48
C LEU A 257 0.87 -9.14 8.73
N PRO A 258 -0.26 -9.90 8.65
CA PRO A 258 -0.64 -10.83 9.71
C PRO A 258 0.42 -11.92 9.89
N PHE A 259 0.44 -12.58 11.07
CA PHE A 259 1.37 -13.68 11.33
C PHE A 259 1.10 -14.93 10.48
N SER A 260 -0.15 -15.07 10.03
CA SER A 260 -0.59 -16.20 9.19
C SER A 260 -0.27 -15.97 7.72
N ILE A 261 1.01 -15.81 7.39
CA ILE A 261 1.52 -15.62 6.02
C ILE A 261 2.55 -16.69 5.66
N ASP A 262 2.81 -16.84 4.39
CA ASP A 262 3.77 -17.77 3.82
C ASP A 262 4.69 -17.03 2.81
N PRO A 263 6.02 -17.01 2.98
CA PRO A 263 6.80 -17.64 4.06
C PRO A 263 6.59 -16.96 5.43
N ALA A 264 6.54 -17.78 6.48
CA ALA A 264 6.23 -17.30 7.83
C ALA A 264 7.35 -16.42 8.40
N THR A 265 6.96 -15.24 8.91
CA THR A 265 7.82 -14.35 9.70
C THR A 265 6.97 -13.50 10.64
N LYS A 266 7.56 -13.08 11.79
CA LYS A 266 6.90 -12.15 12.73
C LYS A 266 7.02 -10.70 12.32
N MET A 267 7.95 -10.38 11.45
CA MET A 267 8.24 -9.02 10.97
C MET A 267 7.96 -8.89 9.47
N GLY A 268 6.86 -9.52 9.02
CA GLY A 268 6.40 -9.47 7.64
C GLY A 268 5.73 -8.14 7.30
N TYR A 269 6.14 -7.60 6.15
CA TYR A 269 5.55 -6.43 5.51
C TYR A 269 5.33 -6.72 4.04
N GLY A 270 4.27 -6.17 3.47
CA GLY A 270 3.94 -6.36 2.05
C GLY A 270 3.21 -5.17 1.48
N ARG A 271 3.11 -5.13 0.16
CA ARG A 271 2.22 -4.21 -0.55
C ARG A 271 0.80 -4.80 -0.43
N VAL A 272 0.07 -4.35 0.58
CA VAL A 272 -1.32 -4.79 0.81
C VAL A 272 -2.23 -3.95 -0.07
N ILE A 273 -2.93 -4.57 -1.03
CA ILE A 273 -3.73 -3.87 -2.04
C ILE A 273 -4.70 -2.87 -1.40
N GLY A 274 -5.50 -3.29 -0.40
CA GLY A 274 -6.39 -2.39 0.34
C GLY A 274 -5.68 -1.42 1.31
N ARG A 275 -4.37 -1.20 1.14
CA ARG A 275 -3.57 -0.19 1.84
C ARG A 275 -2.71 0.62 0.86
N MET A 276 -2.74 0.27 -0.43
CA MET A 276 -2.08 1.03 -1.48
C MET A 276 -2.95 2.19 -1.95
N GLU A 277 -4.26 2.08 -1.84
CA GLU A 277 -5.18 3.21 -1.92
C GLU A 277 -5.04 4.08 -0.67
N ASP A 278 -4.94 5.38 -0.83
CA ASP A 278 -4.89 6.33 0.30
C ASP A 278 -6.24 7.04 0.45
N ASP A 279 -7.25 6.26 0.84
CA ASP A 279 -8.60 6.72 1.12
C ASP A 279 -8.63 7.72 2.29
N VAL A 280 -7.71 7.57 3.25
CA VAL A 280 -7.56 8.51 4.36
C VAL A 280 -7.09 9.87 3.85
N ALA A 281 -6.07 9.92 2.99
CA ALA A 281 -5.63 11.18 2.40
C ALA A 281 -6.74 11.79 1.53
N LEU A 282 -7.51 10.98 0.80
CA LEU A 282 -8.65 11.45 0.01
C LEU A 282 -9.74 12.06 0.90
N GLU A 283 -10.06 11.43 2.04
CA GLU A 283 -11.01 11.98 3.03
C GLU A 283 -10.53 13.31 3.62
N TRP A 284 -9.24 13.41 3.96
CA TRP A 284 -8.67 14.64 4.49
C TRP A 284 -8.62 15.74 3.43
N TYR A 285 -8.28 15.41 2.20
CA TYR A 285 -8.34 16.35 1.08
C TYR A 285 -9.76 16.92 0.88
N GLY A 286 -10.78 16.10 0.99
CA GLY A 286 -12.19 16.54 0.92
C GLY A 286 -12.60 17.52 2.04
N LYS A 287 -11.80 17.63 3.10
CA LYS A 287 -12.05 18.57 4.22
C LYS A 287 -11.29 19.89 4.07
N SER A 288 -10.06 19.85 3.55
CA SER A 288 -9.14 21.00 3.59
C SER A 288 -8.55 21.39 2.24
N GLU A 289 -8.63 20.53 1.23
CA GLU A 289 -8.00 20.72 -0.09
C GLU A 289 -6.48 20.96 -0.02
N SER A 290 -5.82 20.55 1.07
CA SER A 290 -4.39 20.77 1.30
C SER A 290 -3.53 19.97 0.33
N LYS A 291 -2.46 20.60 -0.13
CA LYS A 291 -1.51 20.02 -1.11
C LYS A 291 -0.88 18.71 -0.62
N PHE A 292 -0.67 18.56 0.69
CA PHE A 292 -0.13 17.31 1.25
C PHE A 292 -1.02 16.12 0.92
N PHE A 293 -2.33 16.23 1.18
CA PHE A 293 -3.27 15.15 0.94
C PHE A 293 -3.47 14.88 -0.55
N GLU A 294 -3.60 15.93 -1.37
CA GLU A 294 -3.60 15.80 -2.83
C GLU A 294 -2.37 15.01 -3.33
N THR A 295 -1.19 15.40 -2.87
CA THR A 295 0.07 14.75 -3.25
C THR A 295 0.11 13.27 -2.86
N MET A 296 -0.41 12.92 -1.67
CA MET A 296 -0.48 11.54 -1.22
C MET A 296 -1.44 10.71 -2.07
N VAL A 297 -2.61 11.25 -2.41
CA VAL A 297 -3.59 10.60 -3.29
C VAL A 297 -3.00 10.38 -4.68
N LEU A 298 -2.39 11.40 -5.29
CA LEU A 298 -1.76 11.28 -6.61
C LEU A 298 -0.63 10.24 -6.63
N ASN A 299 0.22 10.21 -5.59
CA ASN A 299 1.26 9.19 -5.46
C ASN A 299 0.68 7.78 -5.31
N SER A 300 -0.42 7.63 -4.57
CA SER A 300 -1.16 6.37 -4.41
C SER A 300 -1.70 5.88 -5.77
N ARG A 301 -2.30 6.77 -6.57
CA ARG A 301 -2.73 6.45 -7.95
C ARG A 301 -1.58 5.88 -8.77
N VAL A 302 -0.45 6.58 -8.83
CA VAL A 302 0.74 6.13 -9.60
C VAL A 302 1.22 4.74 -9.14
N ASN A 303 1.23 4.49 -7.82
CA ASN A 303 1.61 3.19 -7.29
C ASN A 303 0.65 2.08 -7.75
N LEU A 304 -0.66 2.32 -7.72
CA LEU A 304 -1.69 1.37 -8.16
C LEU A 304 -1.64 1.12 -9.67
N LEU A 305 -1.40 2.17 -10.47
CA LEU A 305 -1.25 2.06 -11.92
C LEU A 305 0.01 1.30 -12.33
N ASN A 306 1.11 1.54 -11.65
CA ASN A 306 2.32 0.75 -11.83
C ASN A 306 2.08 -0.72 -11.46
N TYR A 307 1.38 -0.96 -10.36
CA TYR A 307 1.08 -2.31 -9.89
C TYR A 307 0.19 -3.09 -10.86
N ILE A 308 -0.92 -2.51 -11.33
CA ILE A 308 -1.81 -3.21 -12.28
C ILE A 308 -1.09 -3.53 -13.60
N ALA A 309 -0.17 -2.64 -14.04
CA ALA A 309 0.62 -2.87 -15.25
C ALA A 309 1.55 -4.09 -15.12
N GLU A 310 2.09 -4.38 -13.93
CA GLU A 310 2.89 -5.57 -13.65
C GLU A 310 2.08 -6.87 -13.85
N PHE A 311 0.76 -6.81 -13.68
CA PHE A 311 -0.14 -7.97 -13.71
C PHE A 311 -1.12 -8.01 -14.89
N GLY A 312 -0.82 -7.30 -15.97
CA GLY A 312 -1.56 -7.36 -17.24
C GLY A 312 -2.76 -6.41 -17.37
N GLY A 313 -2.88 -5.42 -16.47
CA GLY A 313 -3.75 -4.26 -16.66
C GLY A 313 -5.24 -4.44 -16.36
N THR A 314 -5.67 -5.52 -15.70
CA THR A 314 -7.10 -5.80 -15.45
C THR A 314 -7.48 -6.02 -13.99
N ARG A 315 -6.51 -6.24 -13.10
CA ARG A 315 -6.71 -6.59 -11.70
C ARG A 315 -5.47 -6.31 -10.85
N TRP A 316 -5.67 -6.24 -9.54
CA TRP A 316 -4.63 -6.05 -8.52
C TRP A 316 -4.53 -7.32 -7.64
N PRO A 317 -3.71 -8.32 -8.00
CA PRO A 317 -3.58 -9.54 -7.22
C PRO A 317 -2.76 -9.30 -5.94
N THR A 318 -3.07 -10.03 -4.88
CA THR A 318 -2.26 -10.09 -3.67
C THR A 318 -1.00 -10.90 -3.93
N GLU A 319 0.18 -10.32 -3.63
CA GLU A 319 1.48 -10.92 -3.93
C GLU A 319 2.06 -11.81 -2.82
N TYR A 320 1.38 -11.92 -1.68
CA TYR A 320 1.76 -12.80 -0.57
C TYR A 320 0.67 -13.82 -0.24
N THR A 321 1.07 -15.00 0.18
CA THR A 321 0.12 -16.08 0.50
C THR A 321 -0.38 -15.98 1.92
N SER A 322 -1.69 -15.88 2.11
CA SER A 322 -2.34 -16.12 3.40
C SER A 322 -2.26 -17.62 3.72
N ALA A 323 -1.63 -17.96 4.85
CA ALA A 323 -1.56 -19.36 5.30
C ALA A 323 -2.96 -19.93 5.59
N TRP A 324 -3.90 -19.07 6.01
CA TRP A 324 -5.29 -19.46 6.20
C TRP A 324 -5.97 -19.86 4.89
N LEU A 325 -5.89 -19.01 3.84
CA LEU A 325 -6.46 -19.31 2.53
C LEU A 325 -5.83 -20.56 1.90
N ASN A 326 -4.51 -20.70 2.01
CA ASN A 326 -3.81 -21.87 1.51
C ASN A 326 -4.25 -23.16 2.24
N ASN A 327 -4.42 -23.12 3.55
CA ASN A 327 -4.88 -24.28 4.32
C ASN A 327 -6.35 -24.63 4.04
N ALA A 328 -7.22 -23.62 3.89
CA ALA A 328 -8.65 -23.83 3.68
C ALA A 328 -8.96 -24.28 2.24
N TYR A 329 -8.39 -23.60 1.26
CA TYR A 329 -8.78 -23.72 -0.14
C TYR A 329 -7.64 -24.14 -1.09
N GLY A 330 -6.39 -24.04 -0.67
CA GLY A 330 -5.21 -24.22 -1.52
C GLY A 330 -4.77 -22.95 -2.24
N ILE A 331 -5.44 -21.80 -2.00
CA ILE A 331 -5.14 -20.52 -2.64
C ILE A 331 -3.75 -20.04 -2.25
N LYS A 332 -2.96 -19.67 -3.27
CA LYS A 332 -1.58 -19.17 -3.15
C LYS A 332 -1.41 -17.91 -3.98
N ALA A 333 -0.44 -17.07 -3.59
CA ALA A 333 -0.12 -15.87 -4.37
C ALA A 333 0.51 -16.21 -5.74
N PRO A 334 0.19 -15.41 -6.79
CA PRO A 334 -0.72 -14.28 -6.75
C PRO A 334 -2.19 -14.71 -6.83
N TYR A 335 -3.05 -14.10 -6.03
CA TYR A 335 -4.50 -14.31 -6.08
C TYR A 335 -5.25 -12.98 -5.99
N VAL A 336 -6.46 -12.94 -6.51
CA VAL A 336 -7.33 -11.76 -6.46
C VAL A 336 -8.26 -11.87 -5.25
N ASP A 337 -8.25 -10.86 -4.39
CA ASP A 337 -9.26 -10.60 -3.38
C ASP A 337 -10.27 -9.62 -3.99
N THR A 338 -11.52 -10.03 -4.12
CA THR A 338 -12.54 -9.23 -4.82
C THR A 338 -12.82 -7.93 -4.12
N ARG A 339 -12.77 -7.91 -2.78
CA ARG A 339 -13.04 -6.70 -1.99
C ARG A 339 -11.97 -5.63 -2.17
N TYR A 340 -10.70 -6.01 -2.12
CA TYR A 340 -9.60 -5.07 -2.34
C TYR A 340 -9.61 -4.50 -3.76
N ASN A 341 -9.93 -5.31 -4.73
CA ASN A 341 -10.00 -4.86 -6.13
C ASN A 341 -11.18 -3.89 -6.36
N GLU A 342 -12.31 -4.11 -5.69
CA GLU A 342 -13.43 -3.16 -5.68
C GLU A 342 -13.00 -1.79 -5.17
N TYR A 343 -12.38 -1.73 -3.99
CA TYR A 343 -11.93 -0.48 -3.40
C TYR A 343 -10.98 0.28 -4.33
N VAL A 344 -9.98 -0.41 -4.86
CA VAL A 344 -9.01 0.21 -5.79
C VAL A 344 -9.68 0.72 -7.05
N ALA A 345 -10.60 -0.03 -7.66
CA ALA A 345 -11.29 0.42 -8.86
C ALA A 345 -12.10 1.70 -8.60
N PHE A 346 -12.83 1.76 -7.50
CA PHE A 346 -13.57 2.98 -7.10
C PHE A 346 -12.65 4.14 -6.77
N PHE A 347 -11.57 3.90 -6.01
CA PHE A 347 -10.58 4.93 -5.67
C PHE A 347 -9.97 5.56 -6.92
N LEU A 348 -9.60 4.77 -7.92
CA LEU A 348 -9.02 5.27 -9.16
C LEU A 348 -10.03 6.10 -9.97
N ASP A 349 -11.28 5.65 -10.10
CA ASP A 349 -12.31 6.38 -10.83
C ASP A 349 -12.79 7.64 -10.09
N GLU A 350 -12.80 7.63 -8.76
CA GLU A 350 -13.15 8.79 -7.94
C GLU A 350 -12.08 9.87 -8.02
N THR A 351 -10.82 9.47 -7.84
CA THR A 351 -9.69 10.39 -7.86
C THR A 351 -9.40 10.94 -9.25
N GLU A 352 -9.69 10.20 -10.33
CA GLU A 352 -9.67 10.72 -11.69
C GLU A 352 -10.66 11.87 -11.85
N LYS A 353 -11.90 11.70 -11.41
CA LYS A 353 -12.93 12.74 -11.47
C LYS A 353 -12.57 13.99 -10.67
N GLN A 354 -11.84 13.83 -9.58
CA GLN A 354 -11.51 14.92 -8.66
C GLN A 354 -10.29 15.73 -9.09
N PHE A 355 -9.26 15.09 -9.65
CA PHE A 355 -7.98 15.74 -9.92
C PHE A 355 -7.68 15.95 -11.41
N ASP A 356 -8.50 15.41 -12.31
CA ASP A 356 -8.22 15.44 -13.73
C ASP A 356 -9.41 15.99 -14.52
N GLU A 357 -9.36 17.30 -14.85
CA GLU A 357 -10.36 17.93 -15.72
C GLU A 357 -10.14 17.61 -17.22
N GLU A 358 -8.95 17.18 -17.65
CA GLU A 358 -8.53 17.08 -19.06
C GLU A 358 -8.11 15.69 -19.53
N VAL A 359 -8.01 14.67 -18.67
CA VAL A 359 -7.58 13.33 -19.10
C VAL A 359 -8.62 12.68 -19.98
N ASP A 360 -8.12 12.06 -21.04
CA ASP A 360 -8.89 11.21 -21.95
C ASP A 360 -9.74 10.19 -21.15
N LYS A 361 -11.03 10.47 -21.03
CA LYS A 361 -12.03 9.69 -20.28
C LYS A 361 -12.17 8.24 -20.76
N SER A 362 -11.17 7.76 -21.50
CA SER A 362 -11.21 6.46 -22.20
C SER A 362 -10.90 5.26 -21.29
N GLN A 363 -10.23 5.47 -20.15
CA GLN A 363 -9.85 4.35 -19.30
C GLN A 363 -10.45 4.47 -17.89
N LYS A 364 -11.65 3.91 -17.74
CA LYS A 364 -12.31 3.78 -16.44
C LYS A 364 -12.01 2.42 -15.84
N TYR A 365 -11.59 2.40 -14.58
CA TYR A 365 -11.13 1.19 -13.91
C TYR A 365 -12.28 0.33 -13.37
N VAL A 366 -13.43 0.93 -13.03
CA VAL A 366 -14.63 0.16 -12.64
C VAL A 366 -15.12 -0.74 -13.77
N PRO A 367 -15.32 -0.28 -15.02
CA PRO A 367 -15.66 -1.18 -16.13
C PRO A 367 -14.58 -2.22 -16.44
N VAL A 368 -13.30 -1.87 -16.34
CA VAL A 368 -12.18 -2.82 -16.54
C VAL A 368 -12.24 -3.96 -15.54
N TYR A 369 -12.46 -3.64 -14.27
CA TYR A 369 -12.59 -4.67 -13.24
C TYR A 369 -13.91 -5.43 -13.34
N ALA A 370 -15.01 -4.78 -13.74
CA ALA A 370 -16.28 -5.45 -14.01
C ALA A 370 -16.16 -6.49 -15.13
N ASP A 371 -15.43 -6.19 -16.21
CA ASP A 371 -15.14 -7.18 -17.26
C ASP A 371 -14.31 -8.36 -16.75
N TYR A 372 -13.36 -8.11 -15.84
CA TYR A 372 -12.64 -9.20 -15.19
C TYR A 372 -13.57 -10.07 -14.35
N LEU A 373 -14.47 -9.48 -13.52
CA LEU A 373 -15.48 -10.25 -12.77
C LEU A 373 -16.38 -11.08 -13.69
N LEU A 374 -16.89 -10.51 -14.78
CA LEU A 374 -17.69 -11.25 -15.75
C LEU A 374 -16.92 -12.44 -16.33
N SER A 375 -15.63 -12.27 -16.63
CA SER A 375 -14.81 -13.36 -17.12
C SER A 375 -14.66 -14.50 -16.11
N ARG A 376 -14.65 -14.20 -14.80
CA ARG A 376 -14.59 -15.20 -13.73
C ARG A 376 -15.94 -15.90 -13.54
N ILE A 377 -17.04 -15.14 -13.62
CA ILE A 377 -18.40 -15.70 -13.64
C ILE A 377 -18.56 -16.69 -14.79
N ASP A 378 -18.13 -16.33 -16.00
CA ASP A 378 -18.20 -17.21 -17.19
C ASP A 378 -17.35 -18.49 -17.03
N GLN A 379 -16.30 -18.45 -16.23
CA GLN A 379 -15.46 -19.60 -15.87
C GLN A 379 -16.06 -20.45 -14.75
N GLY A 380 -17.21 -20.04 -14.19
CA GLY A 380 -17.92 -20.77 -13.16
C GLY A 380 -17.35 -20.55 -11.74
N GLU A 381 -16.62 -19.46 -11.50
CA GLU A 381 -16.15 -19.06 -10.16
C GLU A 381 -17.29 -18.46 -9.33
N THR A 382 -18.36 -19.26 -9.19
CA THR A 382 -19.62 -18.87 -8.55
C THR A 382 -20.15 -19.99 -7.68
N ILE A 383 -21.05 -19.66 -6.76
CA ILE A 383 -21.86 -20.61 -5.98
C ILE A 383 -23.30 -20.44 -6.43
N GLU A 384 -23.91 -21.49 -7.00
CA GLU A 384 -25.30 -21.49 -7.41
C GLU A 384 -26.23 -21.21 -6.22
N ALA A 385 -27.17 -20.29 -6.38
CA ALA A 385 -28.07 -19.85 -5.30
C ALA A 385 -29.46 -19.46 -5.84
N GLY A 386 -30.44 -20.33 -5.72
CA GLY A 386 -31.79 -20.09 -6.24
C GLY A 386 -31.79 -19.91 -7.76
N ASP A 387 -32.33 -18.76 -8.21
CA ASP A 387 -32.37 -18.38 -9.62
C ASP A 387 -31.15 -17.56 -10.06
N GLY A 388 -30.14 -17.39 -9.17
CA GLY A 388 -28.93 -16.65 -9.41
C GLY A 388 -27.69 -17.36 -8.87
N PHE A 389 -26.65 -16.59 -8.60
CA PHE A 389 -25.38 -17.09 -8.06
C PHE A 389 -24.74 -16.07 -7.13
N LEU A 390 -23.78 -16.54 -6.31
CA LEU A 390 -22.85 -15.72 -5.56
C LEU A 390 -21.46 -15.81 -6.21
N ILE A 391 -20.70 -14.74 -6.20
CA ILE A 391 -19.32 -14.67 -6.70
C ILE A 391 -18.39 -15.08 -5.55
N VAL A 392 -17.43 -15.98 -5.78
CA VAL A 392 -16.50 -16.36 -4.71
C VAL A 392 -15.54 -15.19 -4.38
N ASP A 393 -15.14 -15.09 -3.12
CA ASP A 393 -14.34 -13.97 -2.61
C ASP A 393 -12.93 -13.90 -3.21
N TYR A 394 -12.37 -15.04 -3.63
CA TYR A 394 -10.98 -15.14 -4.07
C TYR A 394 -10.85 -15.92 -5.38
N PHE A 395 -10.00 -15.39 -6.28
CA PHE A 395 -9.64 -16.07 -7.52
C PHE A 395 -8.14 -16.30 -7.59
N ASP A 396 -7.71 -17.48 -8.02
CA ASP A 396 -6.34 -17.78 -8.40
C ASP A 396 -6.31 -18.61 -9.71
N GLU A 397 -5.11 -18.90 -10.20
CA GLU A 397 -4.93 -19.65 -11.46
C GLU A 397 -4.57 -21.13 -11.21
N ASP A 398 -4.57 -21.61 -9.96
CA ASP A 398 -4.24 -22.98 -9.62
C ASP A 398 -5.47 -23.87 -9.81
N PRO A 399 -5.49 -24.82 -10.76
CA PRO A 399 -6.63 -25.70 -11.01
C PRO A 399 -6.94 -26.66 -9.83
N GLU A 400 -6.02 -26.81 -8.89
CA GLU A 400 -6.19 -27.64 -7.70
C GLU A 400 -6.86 -26.88 -6.53
N THR A 401 -7.11 -25.57 -6.68
CA THR A 401 -7.78 -24.75 -5.69
C THR A 401 -9.22 -25.20 -5.49
N LYS A 402 -9.62 -25.37 -4.23
CA LYS A 402 -11.01 -25.62 -3.88
C LYS A 402 -11.79 -24.32 -3.96
N ARG A 403 -13.03 -24.41 -4.45
CA ARG A 403 -13.92 -23.25 -4.53
C ARG A 403 -14.06 -22.57 -3.16
N PRO A 404 -13.72 -21.27 -3.05
CA PRO A 404 -13.85 -20.52 -1.80
C PRO A 404 -15.32 -20.26 -1.43
N HIS A 405 -15.51 -19.61 -0.30
CA HIS A 405 -16.80 -19.05 0.11
C HIS A 405 -17.11 -17.75 -0.63
N ALA A 406 -18.33 -17.27 -0.44
CA ALA A 406 -18.81 -15.96 -0.85
C ALA A 406 -19.30 -15.20 0.39
N SER A 407 -18.69 -14.06 0.71
CA SER A 407 -19.08 -13.22 1.85
C SER A 407 -20.06 -12.15 1.42
N LEU A 408 -21.02 -11.82 2.27
CA LEU A 408 -22.07 -10.86 1.91
C LEU A 408 -21.51 -9.47 1.55
N ASN A 409 -20.50 -9.00 2.25
CA ASN A 409 -19.83 -7.73 1.93
C ASN A 409 -19.07 -7.76 0.59
N HIS A 410 -18.49 -8.91 0.19
CA HIS A 410 -17.87 -9.08 -1.14
C HIS A 410 -18.93 -9.11 -2.24
N GLU A 411 -20.06 -9.80 -2.00
CA GLU A 411 -21.18 -9.83 -2.94
C GLU A 411 -21.74 -8.43 -3.22
N LEU A 412 -21.96 -7.66 -2.15
CA LEU A 412 -22.44 -6.27 -2.27
C LEU A 412 -21.41 -5.38 -2.99
N GLY A 413 -20.13 -5.64 -2.76
CA GLY A 413 -19.04 -4.97 -3.47
C GLY A 413 -19.03 -5.27 -4.96
N GLY A 414 -19.04 -6.55 -5.33
CA GLY A 414 -19.15 -6.99 -6.73
C GLY A 414 -20.41 -6.45 -7.41
N LEU A 415 -21.53 -6.43 -6.69
CA LEU A 415 -22.78 -5.84 -7.18
C LEU A 415 -22.64 -4.34 -7.46
N LYS A 416 -22.02 -3.57 -6.55
CA LYS A 416 -21.76 -2.13 -6.77
C LYS A 416 -20.87 -1.89 -8.00
N ILE A 417 -19.83 -2.70 -8.21
CA ILE A 417 -18.98 -2.66 -9.40
C ILE A 417 -19.80 -2.87 -10.68
N LEU A 418 -20.61 -3.93 -10.73
CA LEU A 418 -21.44 -4.24 -11.90
C LEU A 418 -22.47 -3.14 -12.18
N LEU A 419 -23.18 -2.65 -11.16
CA LEU A 419 -24.15 -1.58 -11.30
C LEU A 419 -23.49 -0.27 -11.77
N THR A 420 -22.33 0.09 -11.21
CA THR A 420 -21.60 1.30 -11.62
C THR A 420 -21.08 1.16 -13.05
N ALA A 421 -20.54 0.01 -13.43
CA ALA A 421 -20.11 -0.25 -14.80
C ALA A 421 -21.30 -0.13 -15.79
N TYR A 422 -22.49 -0.63 -15.43
CA TYR A 422 -23.70 -0.41 -16.22
C TYR A 422 -24.05 1.05 -16.34
N ARG A 423 -24.09 1.79 -15.23
CA ARG A 423 -24.37 3.25 -15.19
C ARG A 423 -23.41 4.04 -16.10
N GLU A 424 -22.15 3.64 -16.17
CA GLU A 424 -21.11 4.35 -16.93
C GLU A 424 -21.06 3.97 -18.42
N THR A 425 -21.50 2.77 -18.79
CA THR A 425 -21.34 2.24 -20.15
C THR A 425 -22.66 1.97 -20.89
N ASP A 426 -23.78 1.88 -20.16
CA ASP A 426 -25.11 1.44 -20.66
C ASP A 426 -25.07 0.00 -21.28
N ASP A 427 -24.04 -0.82 -20.94
CA ASP A 427 -23.93 -2.20 -21.43
C ASP A 427 -24.72 -3.15 -20.54
N ALA A 428 -25.79 -3.71 -21.10
CA ALA A 428 -26.74 -4.58 -20.40
C ALA A 428 -26.11 -5.82 -19.75
N LYS A 429 -24.93 -6.29 -20.23
CA LYS A 429 -24.24 -7.44 -19.64
C LYS A 429 -23.95 -7.26 -18.15
N TYR A 430 -23.60 -6.04 -17.71
CA TYR A 430 -23.34 -5.74 -16.32
C TYR A 430 -24.61 -5.75 -15.47
N LEU A 431 -25.70 -5.16 -15.98
CA LEU A 431 -26.99 -5.18 -15.30
C LEU A 431 -27.56 -6.61 -15.16
N ASP A 432 -27.41 -7.43 -16.19
CA ASP A 432 -27.88 -8.81 -16.16
C ASP A 432 -27.12 -9.65 -15.13
N ALA A 433 -25.79 -9.48 -15.04
CA ALA A 433 -24.97 -10.10 -14.00
C ALA A 433 -25.35 -9.58 -12.61
N ALA A 434 -25.54 -8.26 -12.46
CA ALA A 434 -25.98 -7.65 -11.19
C ALA A 434 -27.32 -8.22 -10.70
N LYS A 435 -28.29 -8.40 -11.60
CA LYS A 435 -29.57 -9.05 -11.27
C LYS A 435 -29.39 -10.49 -10.82
N SER A 436 -28.48 -11.23 -11.46
CA SER A 436 -28.18 -12.62 -11.09
C SER A 436 -27.51 -12.71 -9.70
N VAL A 437 -26.62 -11.77 -9.36
CA VAL A 437 -26.02 -11.66 -8.01
C VAL A 437 -27.09 -11.31 -6.97
N MET A 438 -27.97 -10.34 -7.24
CA MET A 438 -29.09 -10.00 -6.34
C MET A 438 -29.99 -11.22 -6.11
N ALA A 439 -30.37 -11.93 -7.16
CA ALA A 439 -31.16 -13.16 -7.04
C ALA A 439 -30.43 -14.25 -6.25
N GLY A 440 -29.10 -14.34 -6.39
CA GLY A 440 -28.24 -15.24 -5.61
C GLY A 440 -28.24 -14.89 -4.12
N ILE A 441 -28.09 -13.62 -3.76
CA ILE A 441 -28.16 -13.16 -2.36
C ILE A 441 -29.53 -13.48 -1.76
N GLU A 442 -30.61 -13.22 -2.47
CA GLU A 442 -31.97 -13.52 -2.02
C GLU A 442 -32.24 -15.04 -1.91
N GLY A 443 -31.71 -15.82 -2.85
CA GLY A 443 -31.99 -17.25 -2.98
C GLY A 443 -31.17 -18.13 -2.05
N PHE A 444 -29.96 -17.74 -1.66
CA PHE A 444 -29.09 -18.60 -0.87
C PHE A 444 -29.65 -18.82 0.54
N GLY A 445 -29.92 -20.09 0.87
CA GLY A 445 -30.46 -20.49 2.16
C GLY A 445 -31.86 -19.94 2.48
N ALA A 446 -32.60 -19.43 1.49
CA ALA A 446 -33.92 -18.79 1.70
C ALA A 446 -34.93 -19.69 2.41
N SER A 447 -34.89 -21.01 2.21
CA SER A 447 -35.73 -21.99 2.90
C SER A 447 -35.40 -22.16 4.39
N GLU A 448 -34.21 -21.74 4.83
CA GLU A 448 -33.65 -21.90 6.18
C GLU A 448 -33.47 -20.56 6.91
N GLY A 449 -34.09 -19.48 6.41
CA GLY A 449 -33.99 -18.13 7.00
C GLY A 449 -33.03 -17.19 6.28
N GLY A 450 -32.21 -17.69 5.36
CA GLY A 450 -31.27 -16.89 4.58
C GLY A 450 -30.12 -16.31 5.42
N TRP A 451 -29.69 -15.11 5.07
CA TRP A 451 -28.53 -14.44 5.70
C TRP A 451 -28.76 -13.98 7.14
N ILE A 452 -29.98 -14.00 7.67
CA ILE A 452 -30.30 -13.53 9.04
C ILE A 452 -30.15 -14.69 10.02
N ARG A 453 -29.34 -14.50 11.06
CA ARG A 453 -29.11 -15.44 12.16
C ARG A 453 -30.26 -15.36 13.18
N ASP A 454 -30.39 -16.37 14.02
CA ASP A 454 -31.40 -16.43 15.10
C ASP A 454 -31.31 -15.26 16.08
N ASN A 455 -30.13 -14.67 16.26
CA ASN A 455 -29.91 -13.52 17.13
C ASN A 455 -30.18 -12.15 16.45
N GLY A 456 -30.60 -12.15 15.18
CA GLY A 456 -30.87 -10.95 14.40
C GLY A 456 -29.63 -10.36 13.67
N ASP A 457 -28.43 -10.87 13.95
CA ASP A 457 -27.22 -10.51 13.18
C ASP A 457 -27.23 -11.16 11.81
N LEU A 458 -26.24 -10.84 10.96
CA LEU A 458 -26.06 -11.48 9.66
C LEU A 458 -24.99 -12.57 9.73
N TRP A 459 -25.10 -13.54 8.81
CA TRP A 459 -24.01 -14.46 8.52
C TRP A 459 -22.92 -13.74 7.72
N TYR A 460 -21.66 -14.00 8.06
CA TYR A 460 -20.53 -13.45 7.31
C TYR A 460 -20.45 -14.02 5.89
N GLN A 461 -20.53 -15.36 5.75
CA GLN A 461 -20.26 -16.03 4.48
C GLN A 461 -21.19 -17.21 4.19
N ALA A 462 -21.45 -17.41 2.91
CA ALA A 462 -22.03 -18.59 2.31
C ALA A 462 -20.95 -19.54 1.80
N ARG A 463 -21.12 -20.85 1.97
CA ARG A 463 -20.18 -21.87 1.52
C ARG A 463 -20.70 -22.64 0.32
N PRO A 464 -19.80 -23.23 -0.53
CA PRO A 464 -20.22 -24.06 -1.67
C PRO A 464 -21.07 -25.28 -1.32
N ASP A 465 -21.06 -25.72 -0.06
CA ASP A 465 -21.88 -26.84 0.43
C ASP A 465 -23.31 -26.44 0.83
N GLY A 466 -23.70 -25.18 0.60
CA GLY A 466 -25.03 -24.65 0.91
C GLY A 466 -25.20 -24.15 2.35
N THR A 467 -24.14 -24.11 3.15
CA THR A 467 -24.20 -23.68 4.55
C THR A 467 -23.69 -22.26 4.74
N PHE A 468 -24.16 -21.61 5.80
CA PHE A 468 -23.61 -20.34 6.28
C PHE A 468 -22.56 -20.54 7.37
N SER A 469 -21.67 -19.53 7.55
CA SER A 469 -20.73 -19.51 8.66
C SER A 469 -20.13 -18.13 8.92
N GLY A 470 -19.51 -17.99 10.10
CA GLY A 470 -18.82 -16.78 10.53
C GLY A 470 -19.74 -15.71 11.10
N ASP A 471 -19.16 -14.87 11.94
CA ASP A 471 -19.82 -13.68 12.50
C ASP A 471 -19.54 -12.52 11.56
N ASP A 472 -20.57 -11.75 11.23
CA ASP A 472 -20.44 -10.59 10.37
C ASP A 472 -19.70 -9.44 11.06
N TYR A 473 -19.09 -8.58 10.26
CA TYR A 473 -18.48 -7.34 10.76
C TYR A 473 -19.53 -6.44 11.44
N PRO A 474 -19.16 -5.67 12.47
CA PRO A 474 -20.13 -4.84 13.17
C PRO A 474 -20.96 -3.95 12.25
N GLN A 475 -20.33 -3.16 11.39
CA GLN A 475 -21.05 -2.22 10.53
C GLN A 475 -20.66 -2.24 9.04
N LEU A 476 -19.60 -2.95 8.64
CA LEU A 476 -19.11 -2.94 7.25
C LEU A 476 -20.19 -3.39 6.26
N THR A 477 -20.77 -4.56 6.48
CA THR A 477 -21.83 -5.11 5.60
C THR A 477 -23.08 -4.23 5.61
N LEU A 478 -23.41 -3.60 6.76
CA LEU A 478 -24.53 -2.65 6.84
C LEU A 478 -24.29 -1.41 5.96
N VAL A 479 -23.07 -0.88 5.94
CA VAL A 479 -22.68 0.22 5.04
C VAL A 479 -22.84 -0.20 3.59
N ASP A 480 -22.34 -1.38 3.21
CA ASP A 480 -22.45 -1.88 1.83
C ASP A 480 -23.90 -2.06 1.39
N LEU A 481 -24.78 -2.57 2.28
CA LEU A 481 -26.22 -2.67 2.02
C LEU A 481 -26.84 -1.30 1.76
N VAL A 482 -26.54 -0.33 2.61
CA VAL A 482 -27.06 1.04 2.49
C VAL A 482 -26.59 1.71 1.20
N GLU A 483 -25.30 1.57 0.87
CA GLU A 483 -24.73 2.11 -0.38
C GLU A 483 -25.35 1.46 -1.60
N THR A 484 -25.53 0.14 -1.57
CA THR A 484 -26.16 -0.61 -2.68
C THR A 484 -27.60 -0.16 -2.89
N GLN A 485 -28.37 0.03 -1.82
CA GLN A 485 -29.74 0.54 -1.91
C GLN A 485 -29.76 1.96 -2.49
N SER A 486 -28.87 2.85 -2.03
CA SER A 486 -28.76 4.20 -2.60
C SER A 486 -28.43 4.17 -4.08
N LEU A 487 -27.49 3.30 -4.51
CA LEU A 487 -27.11 3.15 -5.91
C LEU A 487 -28.29 2.64 -6.77
N LEU A 488 -29.06 1.68 -6.28
CA LEU A 488 -30.25 1.18 -6.95
C LEU A 488 -31.31 2.26 -7.13
N GLU A 489 -31.54 3.12 -6.12
CA GLU A 489 -32.46 4.27 -6.19
C GLU A 489 -31.95 5.33 -7.18
N GLU A 490 -30.67 5.71 -7.13
CA GLU A 490 -30.06 6.67 -8.06
C GLU A 490 -30.17 6.23 -9.53
N MET A 491 -30.13 4.92 -9.76
CA MET A 491 -30.27 4.33 -11.10
C MET A 491 -31.72 4.07 -11.51
N GLU A 492 -32.71 4.51 -10.71
CA GLU A 492 -34.14 4.29 -10.94
C GLU A 492 -34.53 2.80 -11.07
N LEU A 493 -33.73 1.89 -10.48
CA LEU A 493 -34.02 0.45 -10.47
C LEU A 493 -34.95 0.05 -9.32
N GLY A 494 -35.18 0.97 -8.38
CA GLY A 494 -36.02 0.76 -7.18
C GLY A 494 -35.26 0.02 -6.08
N ARG A 495 -35.77 0.14 -4.84
CA ARG A 495 -35.19 -0.53 -3.68
C ARG A 495 -35.41 -2.05 -3.74
N ASN A 496 -34.42 -2.79 -3.27
CA ASN A 496 -34.50 -4.22 -3.07
C ASN A 496 -35.11 -4.53 -1.68
N ALA A 497 -36.29 -5.11 -1.63
CA ALA A 497 -37.00 -5.39 -0.38
C ALA A 497 -36.27 -6.40 0.54
N TYR A 498 -35.45 -7.30 -0.03
CA TYR A 498 -34.67 -8.22 0.77
C TYR A 498 -33.48 -7.52 1.44
N PHE A 499 -32.82 -6.58 0.75
CA PHE A 499 -31.75 -5.75 1.34
C PHE A 499 -32.30 -4.87 2.46
N ASP A 500 -33.51 -4.31 2.32
CA ASP A 500 -34.17 -3.58 3.42
C ASP A 500 -34.38 -4.48 4.63
N LYS A 501 -34.81 -5.73 4.43
CA LYS A 501 -34.93 -6.70 5.52
C LYS A 501 -33.61 -7.02 6.21
N LEU A 502 -32.48 -7.11 5.46
CA LEU A 502 -31.15 -7.32 6.02
C LEU A 502 -30.70 -6.09 6.83
N ILE A 503 -30.93 -4.88 6.29
CA ILE A 503 -30.65 -3.60 6.99
C ILE A 503 -31.42 -3.54 8.32
N ASP A 504 -32.72 -3.80 8.30
CA ASP A 504 -33.56 -3.76 9.50
C ASP A 504 -33.09 -4.74 10.56
N ALA A 505 -32.75 -5.97 10.18
CA ALA A 505 -32.23 -7.00 11.07
C ALA A 505 -30.90 -6.56 11.71
N LYS A 506 -29.93 -6.13 10.90
CA LYS A 506 -28.62 -5.69 11.41
C LYS A 506 -28.71 -4.46 12.29
N VAL A 507 -29.52 -3.46 11.92
CA VAL A 507 -29.77 -2.26 12.73
C VAL A 507 -30.42 -2.64 14.07
N GLY A 508 -31.40 -3.56 14.06
CA GLY A 508 -32.01 -4.08 15.28
C GLY A 508 -30.99 -4.73 16.19
N TYR A 509 -30.18 -5.64 15.64
CA TYR A 509 -29.11 -6.32 16.36
C TYR A 509 -28.11 -5.34 17.01
N LEU A 510 -27.58 -4.37 16.24
CA LEU A 510 -26.61 -3.39 16.75
C LEU A 510 -27.19 -2.54 17.88
N LYS A 511 -28.45 -2.10 17.76
CA LYS A 511 -29.16 -1.35 18.82
C LYS A 511 -29.32 -2.18 20.09
N ASP A 512 -29.64 -3.48 19.95
CA ASP A 512 -29.79 -4.39 21.10
C ASP A 512 -28.44 -4.65 21.79
N GLN A 513 -27.31 -4.54 21.05
CA GLN A 513 -25.95 -4.57 21.61
C GLN A 513 -25.51 -3.23 22.22
N GLY A 514 -26.26 -2.14 22.04
CA GLY A 514 -25.91 -0.81 22.52
C GLY A 514 -24.87 -0.11 21.63
N GLU A 515 -24.68 -0.57 20.39
CA GLU A 515 -23.75 0.02 19.43
C GLU A 515 -24.35 1.28 18.78
N GLU A 516 -23.55 2.33 18.66
CA GLU A 516 -23.92 3.54 17.92
C GLU A 516 -23.71 3.31 16.42
N LEU A 517 -24.74 3.66 15.63
CA LEU A 517 -24.65 3.57 14.18
C LEU A 517 -23.78 4.71 13.62
N ILE A 518 -22.93 4.39 12.66
CA ILE A 518 -22.13 5.39 11.97
C ILE A 518 -22.99 6.39 11.20
N GLU A 519 -22.45 7.57 10.96
CA GLU A 519 -23.19 8.70 10.39
C GLU A 519 -23.84 8.37 9.04
N LYS A 520 -23.13 7.65 8.16
CA LYS A 520 -23.62 7.25 6.83
C LYS A 520 -24.90 6.42 6.90
N VAL A 521 -24.92 5.42 7.78
CA VAL A 521 -26.11 4.59 8.05
C VAL A 521 -27.24 5.44 8.63
N THR A 522 -26.92 6.30 9.60
CA THR A 522 -27.91 7.17 10.25
C THR A 522 -28.55 8.16 9.25
N LYS A 523 -27.79 8.69 8.32
CA LYS A 523 -28.32 9.56 7.25
C LYS A 523 -29.29 8.81 6.33
N HIS A 524 -28.92 7.62 5.89
CA HIS A 524 -29.78 6.80 5.02
C HIS A 524 -31.12 6.45 5.71
N LEU A 525 -31.10 6.03 6.98
CA LEU A 525 -32.31 5.70 7.76
C LEU A 525 -33.23 6.90 8.01
N LYS A 526 -32.76 8.13 7.84
CA LYS A 526 -33.58 9.36 7.94
C LYS A 526 -34.23 9.77 6.62
N GLN A 527 -33.75 9.26 5.52
CA GLN A 527 -34.22 9.61 4.16
C GLN A 527 -35.26 8.60 3.64
N GLY A 528 -35.26 7.36 4.10
CA GLY A 528 -36.26 6.32 3.84
C GLY A 528 -37.33 6.27 4.91
#